data_1cb947b0def76281497840f9f17273e3
#
_entry.id   1cb947b0def76281497840f9f17273e3
#
_cell.length_a   1.000
_cell.length_b   1.000
_cell.length_c   1.000
_cell.angle_alpha   90.00
_cell.angle_beta   90.00
_cell.angle_gamma   90.00
#
_symmetry.space_group_name_H-M   'P 1'
#
loop_
_entity.id
_entity.type
_entity.pdbx_description
1 polymer ?
#
loop_
_entity_poly.entity_id
_entity_poly.type
_entity_poly.pdbx_seq_one_letter_code
_entity_poly.pdbx_strand_id
1 'polypeptide(L)'
;MKKIRIGSGAGYAGDRIEPAVELMEKGNLDYIIFECLAERTIAIGQQDKTKDPTKGYNQLLEARMRKILKLAKDNHIKVITNMGAANPVAAAEKTAEIAKELGVSGLKIAYVTGDDITPQIEKYYDNDVLELDCKLGDIKESILSTNVYLGAEGIIEALENGADIVITGRVSDPALSIGPLVHEFGWNIKDDADKMGQATLVGHLLECAGQVTGGYYADPGYKDVPDLDKLGFPLIEIDETGKFVVTKVEGSGWLVCEDTG
;
A
#
# COMPACT_ATOMS: atom_id res chain seq x y z
N MET A 1 27.24 -3.20 2.48
CA MET A 1 25.98 -3.92 2.27
C MET A 1 24.90 -2.87 2.23
N LYS A 2 24.15 -2.80 1.12
CA LYS A 2 23.06 -1.82 0.94
C LYS A 2 21.90 -2.23 1.83
N LYS A 3 21.30 -1.26 2.50
CA LYS A 3 20.09 -1.43 3.30
C LYS A 3 19.08 -0.36 2.92
N ILE A 4 17.80 -0.67 3.06
CA ILE A 4 16.72 0.30 2.94
C ILE A 4 15.72 0.16 4.09
N ARG A 5 14.99 1.24 4.35
CA ARG A 5 13.94 1.29 5.35
C ARG A 5 12.60 1.58 4.68
N ILE A 6 11.62 0.72 4.95
CA ILE A 6 10.25 0.85 4.46
C ILE A 6 9.32 0.96 5.66
N GLY A 7 8.55 2.03 5.74
CA GLY A 7 7.53 2.22 6.77
C GLY A 7 6.12 1.89 6.26
N SER A 8 5.24 1.45 7.14
CA SER A 8 3.82 1.30 6.86
C SER A 8 3.06 2.55 7.30
N GLY A 9 2.42 3.23 6.37
CA GLY A 9 1.68 4.47 6.63
C GLY A 9 0.18 4.27 6.84
N ALA A 10 -0.35 3.11 6.46
CA ALA A 10 -1.74 2.69 6.70
C ALA A 10 -1.88 1.21 6.40
N GLY A 11 -2.76 0.53 7.14
CA GLY A 11 -3.13 -0.88 6.94
C GLY A 11 -4.59 -1.07 6.52
N TYR A 12 -5.37 0.00 6.35
CA TYR A 12 -6.71 -0.05 5.78
C TYR A 12 -7.17 1.34 5.33
N ALA A 13 -8.27 1.39 4.57
CA ALA A 13 -8.78 2.61 3.94
C ALA A 13 -9.00 3.80 4.88
N GLY A 14 -9.48 3.56 6.09
CA GLY A 14 -9.84 4.56 7.10
C GLY A 14 -8.80 4.77 8.21
N ASP A 15 -7.59 4.26 8.04
CA ASP A 15 -6.57 4.27 9.10
C ASP A 15 -6.08 5.67 9.47
N ARG A 16 -5.51 5.79 10.66
CA ARG A 16 -4.95 7.04 11.20
C ARG A 16 -3.82 7.59 10.32
N ILE A 17 -3.66 8.90 10.32
CA ILE A 17 -2.62 9.55 9.50
C ILE A 17 -1.37 9.88 10.33
N GLU A 18 -1.55 10.15 11.62
CA GLU A 18 -0.48 10.60 12.51
C GLU A 18 0.71 9.64 12.59
N PRO A 19 0.53 8.30 12.66
CA PRO A 19 1.65 7.36 12.69
C PRO A 19 2.50 7.40 11.41
N ALA A 20 1.89 7.66 10.25
CA ALA A 20 2.62 7.82 9.00
C ALA A 20 3.50 9.07 9.04
N VAL A 21 2.98 10.18 9.55
CA VAL A 21 3.75 11.42 9.72
C VAL A 21 4.93 11.19 10.67
N GLU A 22 4.69 10.55 11.80
CA GLU A 22 5.73 10.22 12.78
C GLU A 22 6.84 9.33 12.17
N LEU A 23 6.46 8.31 11.41
CA LEU A 23 7.42 7.47 10.69
C LEU A 23 8.26 8.27 9.69
N MET A 24 7.65 9.18 8.94
CA MET A 24 8.36 10.01 7.96
C MET A 24 9.29 11.04 8.61
N GLU A 25 8.96 11.51 9.81
CA GLU A 25 9.79 12.46 10.56
C GLU A 25 10.96 11.80 11.30
N LYS A 26 10.74 10.58 11.84
CA LYS A 26 11.67 9.96 12.80
C LYS A 26 12.27 8.62 12.31
N GLY A 27 11.66 7.98 11.31
CA GLY A 27 12.01 6.62 10.90
C GLY A 27 13.24 6.51 10.00
N ASN A 28 13.77 7.62 9.48
CA ASN A 28 14.84 7.65 8.46
C ASN A 28 14.50 6.71 7.30
N LEU A 29 13.29 6.87 6.75
CA LEU A 29 12.74 5.99 5.71
C LEU A 29 13.31 6.33 4.33
N ASP A 30 13.49 5.30 3.50
CA ASP A 30 13.66 5.42 2.05
C ASP A 30 12.28 5.38 1.36
N TYR A 31 11.36 4.56 1.90
CA TYR A 31 10.01 4.35 1.37
C TYR A 31 8.96 4.36 2.47
N ILE A 32 7.77 4.79 2.11
CA ILE A 32 6.57 4.57 2.92
C ILE A 32 5.48 3.99 2.03
N ILE A 33 4.82 2.92 2.50
CA ILE A 33 3.71 2.30 1.80
C ILE A 33 2.38 2.63 2.49
N PHE A 34 1.30 2.75 1.71
CA PHE A 34 -0.06 2.87 2.25
C PHE A 34 -0.92 1.78 1.62
N GLU A 35 -1.21 0.74 2.38
CA GLU A 35 -2.19 -0.28 2.00
C GLU A 35 -3.58 0.20 2.45
N CYS A 36 -4.46 0.47 1.50
CA CYS A 36 -5.75 1.10 1.73
C CYS A 36 -6.87 0.48 0.90
N LEU A 37 -6.65 -0.70 0.31
CA LEU A 37 -7.57 -1.26 -0.66
C LEU A 37 -7.88 -2.73 -0.39
N ALA A 38 -9.15 -2.99 -0.11
CA ALA A 38 -9.74 -4.31 -0.03
C ALA A 38 -10.89 -4.44 -1.05
N GLU A 39 -11.44 -5.63 -1.20
CA GLU A 39 -12.54 -5.94 -2.13
C GLU A 39 -13.74 -5.00 -1.91
N ARG A 40 -14.10 -4.78 -0.65
CA ARG A 40 -15.17 -3.84 -0.30
C ARG A 40 -14.86 -2.40 -0.71
N THR A 41 -13.64 -1.94 -0.50
CA THR A 41 -13.27 -0.54 -0.73
C THR A 41 -13.09 -0.24 -2.21
N ILE A 42 -12.62 -1.20 -3.02
CA ILE A 42 -12.61 -1.01 -4.48
C ILE A 42 -14.04 -1.00 -5.06
N ALA A 43 -14.95 -1.84 -4.53
CA ALA A 43 -16.36 -1.82 -4.93
C ALA A 43 -17.02 -0.46 -4.64
N ILE A 44 -16.76 0.14 -3.47
CA ILE A 44 -17.20 1.50 -3.14
C ILE A 44 -16.58 2.51 -4.11
N GLY A 45 -15.29 2.41 -4.39
CA GLY A 45 -14.59 3.26 -5.36
C GLY A 45 -15.22 3.19 -6.76
N GLN A 46 -15.59 2.00 -7.23
CA GLN A 46 -16.28 1.83 -8.51
C GLN A 46 -17.66 2.50 -8.51
N GLN A 47 -18.42 2.38 -7.44
CA GLN A 47 -19.71 3.08 -7.30
C GLN A 47 -19.53 4.61 -7.32
N ASP A 48 -18.51 5.14 -6.64
CA ASP A 48 -18.21 6.56 -6.64
C ASP A 48 -17.78 7.05 -8.03
N LYS A 49 -16.90 6.30 -8.72
CA LYS A 49 -16.46 6.58 -10.10
C LYS A 49 -17.63 6.58 -11.09
N THR A 50 -18.60 5.69 -10.91
CA THR A 50 -19.80 5.63 -11.76
C THR A 50 -20.66 6.88 -11.60
N LYS A 51 -20.74 7.45 -10.40
CA LYS A 51 -21.50 8.69 -10.11
C LYS A 51 -20.72 9.93 -10.54
N ASP A 52 -19.42 9.94 -10.34
CA ASP A 52 -18.51 11.03 -10.66
C ASP A 52 -17.17 10.46 -11.19
N PRO A 53 -16.90 10.59 -12.50
CA PRO A 53 -15.67 10.07 -13.12
C PRO A 53 -14.37 10.66 -12.54
N THR A 54 -14.42 11.76 -11.81
CA THR A 54 -13.28 12.37 -11.12
C THR A 54 -13.02 11.78 -9.74
N LYS A 55 -13.86 10.85 -9.28
CA LYS A 55 -13.77 10.12 -8.00
C LYS A 55 -13.42 8.65 -8.23
N GLY A 56 -13.50 7.85 -7.19
CA GLY A 56 -13.22 6.42 -7.24
C GLY A 56 -11.88 6.03 -6.63
N TYR A 57 -11.16 6.98 -6.05
CA TYR A 57 -9.96 6.76 -5.24
C TYR A 57 -10.31 6.79 -3.74
N ASN A 58 -9.37 6.40 -2.88
CA ASN A 58 -9.55 6.38 -1.43
C ASN A 58 -9.98 7.74 -0.88
N GLN A 59 -11.03 7.76 -0.06
CA GLN A 59 -11.61 9.00 0.47
C GLN A 59 -10.64 9.83 1.33
N LEU A 60 -9.63 9.18 1.96
CA LEU A 60 -8.60 9.87 2.74
C LEU A 60 -7.36 10.26 1.92
N LEU A 61 -7.32 9.99 0.61
CA LEU A 61 -6.18 10.35 -0.24
C LEU A 61 -5.78 11.82 -0.06
N GLU A 62 -6.75 12.73 -0.18
CA GLU A 62 -6.48 14.16 -0.09
C GLU A 62 -5.92 14.55 1.28
N ALA A 63 -6.53 14.06 2.36
CA ALA A 63 -6.11 14.34 3.72
C ALA A 63 -4.69 13.82 4.01
N ARG A 64 -4.39 12.58 3.55
CA ARG A 64 -3.06 11.99 3.68
C ARG A 64 -2.02 12.74 2.87
N MET A 65 -2.27 12.99 1.58
CA MET A 65 -1.34 13.70 0.71
C MET A 65 -1.01 15.10 1.23
N ARG A 66 -2.00 15.84 1.76
CA ARG A 66 -1.75 17.16 2.38
C ARG A 66 -0.79 17.09 3.57
N LYS A 67 -0.75 15.99 4.30
CA LYS A 67 0.14 15.82 5.45
C LYS A 67 1.55 15.34 5.05
N ILE A 68 1.64 14.51 4.00
CA ILE A 68 2.89 13.78 3.73
C ILE A 68 3.71 14.33 2.55
N LEU A 69 3.12 15.05 1.58
CA LEU A 69 3.83 15.46 0.36
C LEU A 69 5.08 16.31 0.65
N LYS A 70 4.97 17.24 1.61
CA LYS A 70 6.11 18.06 2.00
C LYS A 70 7.20 17.23 2.68
N LEU A 71 6.83 16.32 3.59
CA LEU A 71 7.76 15.41 4.25
C LEU A 71 8.44 14.46 3.26
N ALA A 72 7.67 13.91 2.29
CA ALA A 72 8.22 13.07 1.24
C ALA A 72 9.29 13.81 0.44
N LYS A 73 9.02 15.07 0.07
CA LYS A 73 9.97 15.91 -0.66
C LYS A 73 11.20 16.26 0.15
N ASP A 74 11.00 16.78 1.36
CA ASP A 74 12.07 17.31 2.20
C ASP A 74 13.02 16.21 2.71
N ASN A 75 12.48 15.02 3.00
CA ASN A 75 13.22 13.87 3.50
C ASN A 75 13.58 12.83 2.41
N HIS A 76 13.28 13.12 1.14
CA HIS A 76 13.54 12.22 0.00
C HIS A 76 12.90 10.83 0.14
N ILE A 77 11.73 10.75 0.78
CA ILE A 77 10.99 9.49 0.99
C ILE A 77 10.08 9.23 -0.22
N LYS A 78 10.20 8.07 -0.83
CA LYS A 78 9.28 7.64 -1.90
C LYS A 78 8.00 7.07 -1.31
N VAL A 79 6.87 7.35 -1.95
CA VAL A 79 5.53 6.92 -1.51
C VAL A 79 4.95 5.92 -2.49
N ILE A 80 4.56 4.75 -2.00
CA ILE A 80 3.90 3.72 -2.80
C ILE A 80 2.53 3.44 -2.18
N THR A 81 1.47 3.44 -2.99
CA THR A 81 0.12 3.26 -2.42
C THR A 81 -0.89 2.72 -3.42
N ASN A 82 -1.83 1.92 -2.93
CA ASN A 82 -3.01 1.46 -3.66
C ASN A 82 -4.26 2.35 -3.42
N MET A 83 -4.06 3.56 -2.90
CA MET A 83 -5.15 4.54 -2.71
C MET A 83 -5.82 5.00 -4.02
N GLY A 84 -5.26 4.65 -5.18
CA GLY A 84 -5.89 4.87 -6.47
C GLY A 84 -7.21 4.11 -6.61
N ALA A 85 -7.35 3.00 -5.91
CA ALA A 85 -8.56 2.16 -5.89
C ALA A 85 -9.11 1.90 -7.31
N ALA A 86 -10.31 2.38 -7.62
CA ALA A 86 -10.93 2.23 -8.94
C ALA A 86 -10.47 3.29 -9.97
N ASN A 87 -9.71 4.31 -9.54
CA ASN A 87 -9.33 5.44 -10.41
C ASN A 87 -7.93 5.99 -10.10
N PRO A 88 -6.86 5.23 -10.38
CA PRO A 88 -5.48 5.66 -10.13
C PRO A 88 -5.10 6.96 -10.86
N VAL A 89 -5.69 7.18 -12.03
CA VAL A 89 -5.44 8.40 -12.84
C VAL A 89 -5.94 9.64 -12.09
N ALA A 90 -7.21 9.65 -11.69
CA ALA A 90 -7.79 10.77 -10.94
C ALA A 90 -7.10 10.97 -9.58
N ALA A 91 -6.65 9.90 -8.93
CA ALA A 91 -5.87 9.98 -7.71
C ALA A 91 -4.51 10.68 -7.92
N ALA A 92 -3.83 10.37 -9.02
CA ALA A 92 -2.55 11.01 -9.37
C ALA A 92 -2.75 12.50 -9.73
N GLU A 93 -3.77 12.82 -10.51
CA GLU A 93 -4.13 14.20 -10.85
C GLU A 93 -4.44 15.00 -9.58
N LYS A 94 -5.25 14.45 -8.67
CA LYS A 94 -5.58 15.07 -7.39
C LYS A 94 -4.33 15.27 -6.51
N THR A 95 -3.43 14.29 -6.48
CA THR A 95 -2.16 14.42 -5.76
C THR A 95 -1.29 15.54 -6.33
N ALA A 96 -1.25 15.68 -7.66
CA ALA A 96 -0.53 16.76 -8.33
C ALA A 96 -1.14 18.16 -8.02
N GLU A 97 -2.47 18.25 -7.99
CA GLU A 97 -3.17 19.48 -7.57
C GLU A 97 -2.77 19.87 -6.14
N ILE A 98 -2.80 18.92 -5.19
CA ILE A 98 -2.42 19.15 -3.80
C ILE A 98 -0.95 19.58 -3.70
N ALA A 99 -0.05 18.93 -4.42
CA ALA A 99 1.36 19.32 -4.46
C ALA A 99 1.52 20.79 -4.89
N LYS A 100 0.78 21.19 -5.93
CA LYS A 100 0.77 22.59 -6.40
C LYS A 100 0.22 23.56 -5.37
N GLU A 101 -0.90 23.21 -4.70
CA GLU A 101 -1.50 24.03 -3.63
C GLU A 101 -0.53 24.24 -2.45
N LEU A 102 0.24 23.21 -2.10
CA LEU A 102 1.23 23.23 -1.03
C LEU A 102 2.57 23.88 -1.43
N GLY A 103 2.72 24.27 -2.69
CA GLY A 103 3.99 24.79 -3.22
C GLY A 103 5.10 23.75 -3.31
N VAL A 104 4.77 22.47 -3.29
CA VAL A 104 5.72 21.35 -3.43
C VAL A 104 5.93 21.08 -4.91
N SER A 105 7.14 21.33 -5.40
CA SER A 105 7.49 21.16 -6.81
C SER A 105 8.55 20.08 -7.02
N GLY A 106 8.65 19.56 -8.26
CA GLY A 106 9.68 18.61 -8.67
C GLY A 106 9.45 17.19 -8.14
N LEU A 107 8.26 16.84 -7.67
CA LEU A 107 7.86 15.45 -7.43
C LEU A 107 7.37 14.83 -8.74
N LYS A 108 7.85 13.64 -9.05
CA LYS A 108 7.36 12.82 -10.17
C LYS A 108 6.32 11.84 -9.62
N ILE A 109 5.07 12.04 -10.05
CA ILE A 109 3.93 11.20 -9.67
C ILE A 109 3.62 10.25 -10.82
N ALA A 110 3.64 8.96 -10.54
CA ALA A 110 3.25 7.90 -11.47
C ALA A 110 1.97 7.21 -10.99
N TYR A 111 1.24 6.64 -11.93
CA TYR A 111 0.11 5.76 -11.65
C TYR A 111 0.22 4.45 -12.42
N VAL A 112 -0.32 3.37 -11.84
CA VAL A 112 -0.36 2.04 -12.44
C VAL A 112 -1.82 1.67 -12.69
N THR A 113 -2.12 1.26 -13.92
CA THR A 113 -3.44 0.80 -14.37
C THR A 113 -3.33 -0.58 -14.99
N GLY A 114 -4.47 -1.20 -15.31
CA GLY A 114 -4.53 -2.51 -15.98
C GLY A 114 -5.17 -3.59 -15.11
N ASP A 115 -5.52 -3.27 -13.89
CA ASP A 115 -6.25 -4.16 -12.99
C ASP A 115 -7.75 -4.28 -13.34
N ASP A 116 -8.36 -3.25 -13.92
CA ASP A 116 -9.77 -3.28 -14.38
C ASP A 116 -9.87 -4.03 -15.71
N ILE A 117 -10.38 -5.27 -15.66
CA ILE A 117 -10.62 -6.12 -16.82
C ILE A 117 -12.10 -6.16 -17.24
N THR A 118 -12.94 -5.32 -16.65
CA THR A 118 -14.38 -5.24 -16.98
C THR A 118 -14.64 -5.14 -18.48
N PRO A 119 -13.88 -4.37 -19.29
CA PRO A 119 -14.06 -4.33 -20.74
C PRO A 119 -13.80 -5.66 -21.46
N GLN A 120 -13.19 -6.62 -20.79
CA GLN A 120 -12.81 -7.92 -21.34
C GLN A 120 -13.53 -9.09 -20.65
N ILE A 121 -14.48 -8.80 -19.75
CA ILE A 121 -15.12 -9.78 -18.87
C ILE A 121 -15.83 -10.91 -19.63
N GLU A 122 -16.31 -10.64 -20.84
CA GLU A 122 -17.00 -11.62 -21.71
C GLU A 122 -16.15 -12.88 -21.96
N LYS A 123 -14.82 -12.74 -21.99
CA LYS A 123 -13.90 -13.88 -22.17
C LYS A 123 -13.96 -14.90 -21.04
N TYR A 124 -14.55 -14.53 -19.91
CA TYR A 124 -14.59 -15.32 -18.67
C TYR A 124 -16.00 -15.77 -18.30
N TYR A 125 -17.03 -15.52 -19.12
CA TYR A 125 -18.43 -15.85 -18.81
C TYR A 125 -18.67 -17.34 -18.56
N ASP A 126 -17.84 -18.22 -19.12
CA ASP A 126 -17.94 -19.67 -18.91
C ASP A 126 -17.27 -20.15 -17.61
N ASN A 127 -16.57 -19.27 -16.89
CA ASN A 127 -15.92 -19.62 -15.64
C ASN A 127 -16.94 -19.73 -14.51
N ASP A 128 -16.67 -20.66 -13.57
CA ASP A 128 -17.45 -20.80 -12.34
C ASP A 128 -17.15 -19.64 -11.40
N VAL A 129 -18.17 -19.16 -10.68
CA VAL A 129 -18.02 -18.21 -9.57
C VAL A 129 -17.83 -19.03 -8.31
N LEU A 130 -16.67 -18.86 -7.62
CA LEU A 130 -16.27 -19.71 -6.49
C LEU A 130 -17.26 -19.66 -5.31
N GLU A 131 -17.86 -18.50 -5.05
CA GLU A 131 -18.78 -18.27 -3.95
C GLU A 131 -20.25 -18.51 -4.30
N LEU A 132 -20.55 -18.81 -5.56
CA LEU A 132 -21.90 -19.00 -6.07
C LEU A 132 -21.96 -20.25 -6.94
N ASP A 133 -23.06 -20.99 -6.87
CA ASP A 133 -23.30 -22.16 -7.74
C ASP A 133 -23.82 -21.70 -9.12
N CYS A 134 -23.01 -20.92 -9.84
CA CYS A 134 -23.37 -20.40 -11.16
C CYS A 134 -22.12 -20.05 -11.98
N LYS A 135 -22.34 -19.81 -13.28
CA LYS A 135 -21.33 -19.22 -14.18
C LYS A 135 -21.30 -17.70 -14.07
N LEU A 136 -20.14 -17.12 -14.35
CA LEU A 136 -19.99 -15.66 -14.37
C LEU A 136 -20.98 -15.00 -15.33
N GLY A 137 -21.25 -15.63 -16.48
CA GLY A 137 -22.21 -15.16 -17.47
C GLY A 137 -23.66 -15.10 -16.95
N ASP A 138 -24.04 -15.94 -15.97
CA ASP A 138 -25.39 -15.97 -15.41
C ASP A 138 -25.71 -14.71 -14.59
N ILE A 139 -24.66 -14.05 -14.08
CA ILE A 139 -24.78 -12.82 -13.26
C ILE A 139 -24.29 -11.55 -13.97
N LYS A 140 -24.04 -11.61 -15.29
CA LYS A 140 -23.42 -10.52 -16.07
C LYS A 140 -24.09 -9.16 -15.90
N GLU A 141 -25.42 -9.12 -15.78
CA GLU A 141 -26.20 -7.88 -15.62
C GLU A 141 -26.00 -7.22 -14.22
N SER A 142 -25.44 -7.98 -13.27
CA SER A 142 -25.15 -7.51 -11.91
C SER A 142 -23.69 -7.11 -11.72
N ILE A 143 -22.82 -7.36 -12.70
CA ILE A 143 -21.38 -7.05 -12.60
C ILE A 143 -21.19 -5.56 -12.83
N LEU A 144 -20.68 -4.87 -11.83
CA LEU A 144 -20.33 -3.45 -11.92
C LEU A 144 -18.89 -3.27 -12.41
N SER A 145 -17.98 -4.09 -11.92
CA SER A 145 -16.56 -4.08 -12.28
C SER A 145 -15.91 -5.42 -11.97
N THR A 146 -14.77 -5.67 -12.60
CA THR A 146 -13.95 -6.85 -12.37
C THR A 146 -12.49 -6.43 -12.37
N ASN A 147 -11.79 -6.70 -11.27
CA ASN A 147 -10.40 -6.32 -11.11
C ASN A 147 -9.54 -7.57 -10.88
N VAL A 148 -8.34 -7.57 -11.46
CA VAL A 148 -7.31 -8.58 -11.21
C VAL A 148 -6.26 -8.02 -10.27
N TYR A 149 -5.67 -8.89 -9.46
CA TYR A 149 -4.52 -8.54 -8.62
C TYR A 149 -3.28 -8.47 -9.50
N LEU A 150 -2.78 -7.27 -9.76
CA LEU A 150 -1.50 -7.09 -10.45
C LEU A 150 -0.33 -7.42 -9.51
N GLY A 151 0.82 -7.75 -10.08
CA GLY A 151 2.08 -7.89 -9.37
C GLY A 151 2.77 -6.55 -9.08
N ALA A 152 4.08 -6.61 -8.81
CA ALA A 152 4.91 -5.44 -8.52
C ALA A 152 5.50 -4.78 -9.77
N GLU A 153 5.34 -5.37 -10.95
CA GLU A 153 6.03 -4.97 -12.18
C GLU A 153 5.77 -3.49 -12.55
N GLY A 154 4.51 -3.04 -12.44
CA GLY A 154 4.17 -1.64 -12.72
C GLY A 154 4.77 -0.65 -11.71
N ILE A 155 4.93 -1.07 -10.45
CA ILE A 155 5.59 -0.27 -9.41
C ILE A 155 7.09 -0.17 -9.71
N ILE A 156 7.72 -1.29 -10.09
CA ILE A 156 9.14 -1.35 -10.46
C ILE A 156 9.40 -0.42 -11.64
N GLU A 157 8.61 -0.54 -12.72
CA GLU A 157 8.73 0.31 -13.90
C GLU A 157 8.60 1.80 -13.55
N ALA A 158 7.63 2.15 -12.70
CA ALA A 158 7.45 3.53 -12.25
C ALA A 158 8.69 4.05 -11.49
N LEU A 159 9.26 3.24 -10.59
CA LEU A 159 10.46 3.59 -9.82
C LEU A 159 11.70 3.69 -10.71
N GLU A 160 11.89 2.80 -11.67
CA GLU A 160 12.98 2.84 -12.67
C GLU A 160 12.90 4.11 -13.53
N ASN A 161 11.68 4.57 -13.81
CA ASN A 161 11.45 5.85 -14.48
C ASN A 161 11.58 7.06 -13.53
N GLY A 162 12.00 6.86 -12.30
CA GLY A 162 12.32 7.90 -11.32
C GLY A 162 11.10 8.50 -10.63
N ALA A 163 10.00 7.75 -10.46
CA ALA A 163 8.87 8.22 -9.69
C ALA A 163 9.24 8.42 -8.22
N ASP A 164 8.72 9.50 -7.62
CA ASP A 164 8.76 9.78 -6.18
C ASP A 164 7.49 9.26 -5.49
N ILE A 165 6.37 9.26 -6.23
CA ILE A 165 5.08 8.78 -5.76
C ILE A 165 4.52 7.83 -6.80
N VAL A 166 4.13 6.62 -6.37
CA VAL A 166 3.48 5.61 -7.22
C VAL A 166 2.10 5.29 -6.65
N ILE A 167 1.06 5.53 -7.45
CA ILE A 167 -0.33 5.29 -7.07
C ILE A 167 -0.88 4.18 -7.94
N THR A 168 -1.37 3.10 -7.31
CA THR A 168 -1.92 1.95 -8.02
C THR A 168 -3.43 1.80 -7.76
N GLY A 169 -4.09 1.02 -8.60
CA GLY A 169 -5.37 0.38 -8.32
C GLY A 169 -5.15 -0.93 -7.54
N ARG A 170 -5.83 -2.02 -7.95
CA ARG A 170 -5.70 -3.32 -7.31
C ARG A 170 -4.37 -3.99 -7.71
N VAL A 171 -3.49 -4.07 -6.77
CA VAL A 171 -2.28 -4.90 -6.81
C VAL A 171 -2.34 -5.90 -5.65
N SER A 172 -1.53 -6.95 -5.66
CA SER A 172 -1.35 -7.78 -4.46
C SER A 172 -0.76 -6.94 -3.34
N ASP A 173 -1.24 -7.12 -2.12
CA ASP A 173 -0.88 -6.23 -1.00
C ASP A 173 0.64 -6.18 -0.75
N PRO A 174 1.39 -7.32 -0.78
CA PRO A 174 2.84 -7.27 -0.66
C PRO A 174 3.55 -6.60 -1.84
N ALA A 175 2.90 -6.40 -2.99
CA ALA A 175 3.52 -5.74 -4.14
C ALA A 175 4.00 -4.32 -3.84
N LEU A 176 3.31 -3.62 -2.91
CA LEU A 176 3.70 -2.27 -2.47
C LEU A 176 5.11 -2.24 -1.86
N SER A 177 5.54 -3.33 -1.22
CA SER A 177 6.89 -3.49 -0.66
C SER A 177 7.85 -4.21 -1.61
N ILE A 178 7.36 -5.21 -2.37
CA ILE A 178 8.17 -5.95 -3.35
C ILE A 178 8.73 -5.00 -4.41
N GLY A 179 7.92 -4.07 -4.91
CA GLY A 179 8.36 -3.09 -5.92
C GLY A 179 9.63 -2.33 -5.52
N PRO A 180 9.64 -1.64 -4.37
CA PRO A 180 10.83 -1.01 -3.82
C PRO A 180 12.03 -1.95 -3.65
N LEU A 181 11.84 -3.15 -3.11
CA LEU A 181 12.90 -4.11 -2.86
C LEU A 181 13.56 -4.60 -4.14
N VAL A 182 12.76 -4.92 -5.15
CA VAL A 182 13.26 -5.33 -6.47
C VAL A 182 14.02 -4.18 -7.13
N HIS A 183 13.45 -2.96 -7.11
CA HIS A 183 14.08 -1.77 -7.68
C HIS A 183 15.44 -1.47 -7.02
N GLU A 184 15.51 -1.51 -5.70
CA GLU A 184 16.72 -1.09 -4.96
C GLU A 184 17.84 -2.13 -4.98
N PHE A 185 17.49 -3.42 -4.97
CA PHE A 185 18.46 -4.50 -4.89
C PHE A 185 18.70 -5.23 -6.21
N GLY A 186 17.91 -4.91 -7.25
CA GLY A 186 18.02 -5.58 -8.55
C GLY A 186 17.65 -7.05 -8.50
N TRP A 187 16.76 -7.46 -7.59
CA TRP A 187 16.34 -8.85 -7.49
C TRP A 187 15.51 -9.27 -8.69
N ASN A 188 15.65 -10.54 -9.09
CA ASN A 188 14.86 -11.10 -10.18
C ASN A 188 13.61 -11.80 -9.63
N ILE A 189 12.42 -11.31 -9.99
CA ILE A 189 11.15 -11.87 -9.53
C ILE A 189 11.00 -13.36 -9.86
N LYS A 190 11.56 -13.83 -10.99
CA LYS A 190 11.40 -15.20 -11.45
C LYS A 190 12.48 -16.15 -10.91
N ASP A 191 13.69 -15.64 -10.72
CA ASP A 191 14.87 -16.49 -10.46
C ASP A 191 15.32 -16.45 -9.00
N ASP A 192 15.02 -15.36 -8.25
CA ASP A 192 15.44 -15.17 -6.86
C ASP A 192 14.33 -15.60 -5.88
N ALA A 193 13.85 -16.84 -5.94
CA ALA A 193 12.70 -17.32 -5.16
C ALA A 193 12.80 -17.07 -3.65
N ASP A 194 13.99 -17.31 -3.04
CA ASP A 194 14.20 -17.08 -1.61
C ASP A 194 14.07 -15.60 -1.23
N LYS A 195 14.61 -14.70 -2.05
CA LYS A 195 14.49 -13.26 -1.84
C LYS A 195 13.07 -12.78 -2.04
N MET A 196 12.35 -13.36 -3.02
CA MET A 196 10.93 -13.07 -3.22
C MET A 196 10.08 -13.56 -2.06
N GLY A 197 10.41 -14.72 -1.48
CA GLY A 197 9.80 -15.20 -0.24
C GLY A 197 10.00 -14.22 0.93
N GLN A 198 11.22 -13.71 1.12
CA GLN A 198 11.51 -12.69 2.13
C GLN A 198 10.77 -11.37 1.84
N ALA A 199 10.78 -10.91 0.59
CA ALA A 199 10.07 -9.68 0.19
C ALA A 199 8.56 -9.79 0.42
N THR A 200 7.97 -10.96 0.13
CA THR A 200 6.56 -11.24 0.38
C THR A 200 6.24 -11.24 1.89
N LEU A 201 7.09 -11.87 2.70
CA LEU A 201 6.95 -11.84 4.16
C LEU A 201 7.02 -10.41 4.71
N VAL A 202 8.00 -9.63 4.26
CA VAL A 202 8.12 -8.20 4.60
C VAL A 202 6.85 -7.44 4.22
N GLY A 203 6.33 -7.67 3.02
CA GLY A 203 5.09 -7.05 2.56
C GLY A 203 3.91 -7.36 3.48
N HIS A 204 3.72 -8.63 3.85
CA HIS A 204 2.66 -9.04 4.78
C HIS A 204 2.81 -8.49 6.20
N LEU A 205 4.04 -8.33 6.69
CA LEU A 205 4.27 -7.71 8.01
C LEU A 205 3.97 -6.21 8.02
N LEU A 206 4.07 -5.55 6.86
CA LEU A 206 3.83 -4.11 6.74
C LEU A 206 2.39 -3.77 6.32
N GLU A 207 1.71 -4.62 5.54
CA GLU A 207 0.43 -4.29 4.91
C GLU A 207 -0.65 -3.88 5.91
N CYS A 208 -0.72 -4.55 7.05
CA CYS A 208 -1.75 -4.31 8.07
C CYS A 208 -1.29 -3.36 9.19
N ALA A 209 -0.24 -2.57 8.96
CA ALA A 209 0.25 -1.51 9.83
C ALA A 209 0.30 -1.89 11.31
N GLY A 210 -0.52 -1.26 12.15
CA GLY A 210 -0.52 -1.43 13.60
C GLY A 210 -0.83 -2.84 14.12
N GLN A 211 -1.21 -3.78 13.27
CA GLN A 211 -1.48 -5.15 13.68
C GLN A 211 -0.21 -5.83 14.20
N VAL A 212 0.89 -5.74 13.47
CA VAL A 212 2.17 -6.35 13.84
C VAL A 212 2.83 -5.66 15.04
N THR A 213 2.45 -4.42 15.33
CA THR A 213 3.02 -3.64 16.44
C THR A 213 2.20 -3.70 17.73
N GLY A 214 1.23 -4.59 17.82
CA GLY A 214 0.46 -4.87 19.02
C GLY A 214 -1.07 -4.81 18.86
N GLY A 215 -1.60 -4.27 17.77
CA GLY A 215 -3.03 -4.13 17.56
C GLY A 215 -3.79 -5.46 17.57
N TYR A 216 -3.21 -6.51 16.97
CA TYR A 216 -3.79 -7.85 17.00
C TYR A 216 -3.46 -8.64 18.27
N TYR A 217 -2.44 -8.26 18.99
CA TYR A 217 -2.09 -8.91 20.25
C TYR A 217 -3.02 -8.49 21.39
N ALA A 218 -3.55 -7.26 21.31
CA ALA A 218 -4.37 -6.68 22.37
C ALA A 218 -5.68 -7.43 22.55
N ASP A 219 -5.88 -7.94 23.78
CA ASP A 219 -7.12 -8.57 24.24
C ASP A 219 -7.40 -8.05 25.65
N PRO A 220 -8.17 -6.95 25.80
CA PRO A 220 -8.33 -6.24 27.05
C PRO A 220 -8.76 -7.13 28.21
N GLY A 221 -7.98 -7.10 29.31
CA GLY A 221 -8.18 -7.95 30.49
C GLY A 221 -7.49 -9.32 30.42
N TYR A 222 -6.90 -9.70 29.28
CA TYR A 222 -6.12 -10.93 29.10
C TYR A 222 -4.73 -10.65 28.58
N LYS A 223 -4.63 -9.75 27.58
CA LYS A 223 -3.38 -9.36 26.93
C LYS A 223 -3.40 -7.85 26.72
N ASP A 224 -3.04 -7.12 27.74
CA ASP A 224 -3.03 -5.68 27.67
C ASP A 224 -1.79 -5.16 26.90
N VAL A 225 -2.03 -4.28 25.94
CA VAL A 225 -0.99 -3.51 25.24
C VAL A 225 -1.02 -2.11 25.84
N PRO A 226 0.03 -1.69 26.56
CA PRO A 226 0.10 -0.35 27.11
C PRO A 226 0.07 0.72 26.01
N ASP A 227 -0.57 1.86 26.28
CA ASP A 227 -0.69 2.98 25.34
C ASP A 227 -1.23 2.59 23.95
N LEU A 228 -2.20 1.70 23.88
CA LEU A 228 -2.79 1.21 22.63
C LEU A 228 -3.36 2.36 21.77
N ASP A 229 -3.80 3.44 22.40
CA ASP A 229 -4.24 4.68 21.74
C ASP A 229 -3.10 5.43 21.01
N LYS A 230 -1.84 5.14 21.40
CA LYS A 230 -0.63 5.69 20.79
C LYS A 230 0.16 4.66 19.99
N LEU A 231 -0.48 3.56 19.62
CA LEU A 231 0.17 2.50 18.87
C LEU A 231 0.83 3.06 17.60
N GLY A 232 2.16 2.95 17.53
CA GLY A 232 2.95 3.32 16.35
C GLY A 232 2.88 2.26 15.27
N PHE A 233 3.08 2.68 14.03
CA PHE A 233 3.11 1.76 12.88
C PHE A 233 4.52 1.20 12.66
N PRO A 234 4.64 0.02 12.02
CA PRO A 234 5.91 -0.62 11.82
C PRO A 234 6.74 0.05 10.73
N LEU A 235 8.05 -0.10 10.88
CA LEU A 235 9.00 0.02 9.79
C LEU A 235 9.89 -1.24 9.77
N ILE A 236 10.43 -1.55 8.62
CA ILE A 236 11.47 -2.57 8.49
C ILE A 236 12.77 -1.93 8.02
N GLU A 237 13.89 -2.51 8.45
CA GLU A 237 15.19 -2.34 7.83
C GLU A 237 15.59 -3.68 7.20
N ILE A 238 15.83 -3.68 5.90
CA ILE A 238 16.16 -4.88 5.12
C ILE A 238 17.43 -4.65 4.32
N ASP A 239 18.29 -5.67 4.20
CA ASP A 239 19.49 -5.63 3.38
C ASP A 239 19.33 -6.39 2.06
N GLU A 240 20.30 -6.23 1.17
CA GLU A 240 20.34 -6.85 -0.15
C GLU A 240 20.38 -8.38 -0.14
N THR A 241 20.65 -9.02 1.02
CA THR A 241 20.57 -10.48 1.20
C THR A 241 19.18 -10.97 1.57
N GLY A 242 18.25 -10.05 1.88
CA GLY A 242 16.90 -10.36 2.33
C GLY A 242 16.75 -10.46 3.85
N LYS A 243 17.83 -10.26 4.62
CA LYS A 243 17.73 -10.22 6.09
C LYS A 243 17.11 -8.91 6.53
N PHE A 244 16.14 -9.00 7.42
CA PHE A 244 15.41 -7.82 7.88
C PHE A 244 15.13 -7.83 9.37
N VAL A 245 14.82 -6.64 9.89
CA VAL A 245 14.33 -6.41 11.25
C VAL A 245 13.05 -5.59 11.14
N VAL A 246 12.01 -6.01 11.84
CA VAL A 246 10.77 -5.21 12.04
C VAL A 246 10.91 -4.43 13.33
N THR A 247 10.64 -3.14 13.28
CA THR A 247 10.68 -2.25 14.44
C THR A 247 9.69 -1.11 14.26
N LYS A 248 9.74 -0.12 15.13
CA LYS A 248 9.00 1.13 15.03
C LYS A 248 9.84 2.29 15.59
N VAL A 249 9.39 3.53 15.41
CA VAL A 249 10.11 4.67 15.95
C VAL A 249 10.03 4.70 17.47
N GLU A 250 11.10 5.18 18.11
CA GLU A 250 11.18 5.30 19.55
C GLU A 250 10.09 6.23 20.10
N GLY A 251 9.47 5.83 21.22
CA GLY A 251 8.39 6.58 21.85
C GLY A 251 6.99 6.37 21.23
N SER A 252 6.85 5.55 20.20
CA SER A 252 5.56 5.24 19.55
C SER A 252 4.82 4.04 20.16
N GLY A 253 4.70 3.97 21.49
CA GLY A 253 4.07 2.86 22.21
C GLY A 253 5.00 1.63 22.36
N TRP A 254 4.49 0.53 22.90
CA TRP A 254 5.28 -0.67 23.22
C TRP A 254 5.42 -1.60 21.99
N LEU A 255 6.60 -2.20 21.84
CA LEU A 255 6.79 -3.43 21.05
C LEU A 255 6.54 -4.60 21.98
N VAL A 256 5.58 -5.44 21.65
CA VAL A 256 5.40 -6.72 22.33
C VAL A 256 6.34 -7.70 21.64
N CYS A 257 7.58 -7.78 22.15
CA CYS A 257 8.44 -8.93 21.93
C CYS A 257 8.34 -9.76 23.21
N GLU A 258 7.55 -10.83 23.22
CA GLU A 258 7.80 -11.90 24.17
C GLU A 258 9.08 -12.59 23.71
N ASP A 259 10.13 -12.52 24.54
CA ASP A 259 11.23 -13.49 24.49
C ASP A 259 10.61 -14.87 24.74
N THR A 260 10.28 -15.57 23.66
CA THR A 260 10.06 -17.02 23.73
C THR A 260 11.44 -17.63 23.90
N GLY A 261 11.89 -17.73 25.19
CA GLY A 261 13.08 -18.48 25.59
C GLY A 261 12.96 -19.97 25.25
#